data_60e8a347135df1bbfb9ea635c2d59108
#
_entry.id   60e8a347135df1bbfb9ea635c2d59108
#
_cell.length_a   1.000
_cell.length_b   1.000
_cell.length_c   1.000
_cell.angle_alpha   90.00
_cell.angle_beta   90.00
_cell.angle_gamma   90.00
#
_symmetry.space_group_name_H-M   'P 1'
#
loop_
_entity.id
_entity.type
_entity.pdbx_description
1 polymer ?
#
loop_
_entity_poly.entity_id
_entity_poly.type
_entity_poly.pdbx_seq_one_letter_code
_entity_poly.pdbx_strand_id
1 'polypeptide(L)'
;MTSDATHSRALKTPLSSNAWLGAATLVVAGALQTLTFAPFDQWWLGPLSILLILWITLPVAPRRLFLAGWLTGLGLFASGASWVYISISEYGNTSVPLAILLTVLFVMGLALFHALAFWFWGKLASHSPVRRLILFP
;
A
#
# COMPACT_ATOMS: atom_id res chain seq x y z
N MET A 1 -33.01 -37.64 8.10
CA MET A 1 -32.37 -36.48 8.78
C MET A 1 -30.93 -36.45 8.34
N THR A 2 -30.64 -35.86 7.19
CA THR A 2 -29.32 -35.71 6.63
C THR A 2 -28.88 -34.27 6.93
N SER A 3 -27.94 -34.15 7.85
CA SER A 3 -27.32 -32.88 8.25
C SER A 3 -26.48 -32.36 7.08
N ASP A 4 -26.95 -31.29 6.45
CA ASP A 4 -26.20 -30.47 5.52
C ASP A 4 -25.04 -29.79 6.24
N ALA A 5 -23.90 -30.45 6.20
CA ALA A 5 -22.62 -29.82 6.49
C ALA A 5 -22.23 -28.96 5.28
N THR A 6 -22.86 -27.80 5.19
CA THR A 6 -22.39 -26.72 4.30
C THR A 6 -21.00 -26.31 4.78
N HIS A 7 -20.00 -26.96 4.20
CA HIS A 7 -18.61 -26.52 4.29
C HIS A 7 -18.52 -25.08 3.81
N SER A 8 -18.58 -24.15 4.75
CA SER A 8 -18.11 -22.79 4.57
C SER A 8 -16.64 -22.87 4.14
N ARG A 9 -16.41 -22.93 2.84
CA ARG A 9 -15.09 -22.70 2.24
C ARG A 9 -14.72 -21.24 2.53
N ALA A 10 -14.17 -21.01 3.70
CA ALA A 10 -13.48 -19.77 3.98
C ALA A 10 -12.42 -19.64 2.89
N LEU A 11 -12.63 -18.70 1.97
CA LEU A 11 -11.66 -18.34 0.96
C LEU A 11 -10.38 -17.97 1.70
N LYS A 12 -9.39 -18.87 1.65
CA LYS A 12 -8.07 -18.63 2.23
C LYS A 12 -7.53 -17.37 1.54
N THR A 13 -7.51 -16.27 2.27
CA THR A 13 -6.94 -15.03 1.76
C THR A 13 -5.44 -15.23 1.54
N PRO A 14 -4.84 -14.72 0.48
CA PRO A 14 -3.41 -14.86 0.21
C PRO A 14 -2.52 -14.38 1.36
N LEU A 15 -3.03 -13.51 2.25
CA LEU A 15 -2.36 -13.08 3.48
C LEU A 15 -2.34 -14.13 4.60
N SER A 16 -3.16 -15.20 4.52
CA SER A 16 -3.22 -16.22 5.59
C SER A 16 -2.18 -17.33 5.44
N SER A 17 -1.71 -17.58 4.22
CA SER A 17 -0.71 -18.62 3.96
C SER A 17 0.73 -18.11 3.99
N ASN A 18 0.97 -16.84 3.58
CA ASN A 18 2.30 -16.23 3.58
C ASN A 18 2.18 -14.71 3.77
N ALA A 19 2.10 -14.26 5.02
CA ALA A 19 1.93 -12.85 5.36
C ALA A 19 3.02 -11.95 4.75
N TRP A 20 4.24 -12.44 4.61
CA TRP A 20 5.35 -11.71 4.01
C TRP A 20 5.18 -11.50 2.50
N LEU A 21 4.60 -12.48 1.78
CA LEU A 21 4.29 -12.32 0.35
C LEU A 21 3.25 -11.23 0.13
N GLY A 22 2.20 -11.20 0.95
CA GLY A 22 1.20 -10.13 0.90
C GLY A 22 1.80 -8.76 1.17
N ALA A 23 2.68 -8.65 2.17
CA ALA A 23 3.41 -7.42 2.48
C ALA A 23 4.31 -6.98 1.32
N ALA A 24 5.10 -7.90 0.76
CA ALA A 24 5.96 -7.62 -0.38
C ALA A 24 5.14 -7.17 -1.62
N THR A 25 4.02 -7.82 -1.90
CA THR A 25 3.14 -7.44 -3.01
C THR A 25 2.57 -6.03 -2.84
N LEU A 26 2.20 -5.63 -1.61
CA LEU A 26 1.71 -4.27 -1.34
C LEU A 26 2.81 -3.22 -1.55
N VAL A 27 4.04 -3.50 -1.12
CA VAL A 27 5.18 -2.60 -1.37
C VAL A 27 5.48 -2.49 -2.86
N VAL A 28 5.49 -3.62 -3.59
CA VAL A 28 5.70 -3.64 -5.04
C VAL A 28 4.57 -2.90 -5.77
N ALA A 29 3.32 -3.13 -5.37
CA ALA A 29 2.18 -2.42 -5.94
C ALA A 29 2.28 -0.90 -5.74
N GLY A 30 2.71 -0.45 -4.55
CA GLY A 30 2.99 0.95 -4.30
C GLY A 30 4.12 1.50 -5.19
N ALA A 31 5.21 0.76 -5.33
CA ALA A 31 6.33 1.15 -6.19
C ALA A 31 5.93 1.22 -7.68
N LEU A 32 5.05 0.33 -8.14
CA LEU A 32 4.53 0.37 -9.52
C LEU A 32 3.77 1.67 -9.82
N GLN A 33 3.10 2.28 -8.83
CA GLN A 33 2.44 3.57 -9.02
C GLN A 33 3.43 4.68 -9.37
N THR A 34 4.66 4.64 -8.88
CA THR A 34 5.69 5.63 -9.23
C THR A 34 6.01 5.60 -10.71
N LEU A 35 5.97 4.42 -11.35
CA LEU A 35 6.24 4.28 -12.78
C LEU A 35 5.12 4.88 -13.67
N THR A 36 3.97 5.23 -13.09
CA THR A 36 2.91 5.92 -13.84
C THR A 36 3.21 7.41 -14.05
N PHE A 37 4.13 7.97 -13.27
CA PHE A 37 4.53 9.37 -13.37
C PHE A 37 5.72 9.55 -14.32
N ALA A 38 5.90 10.77 -14.82
CA ALA A 38 7.09 11.13 -15.58
C ALA A 38 8.37 10.85 -14.77
N PRO A 39 9.46 10.36 -15.40
CA PRO A 39 9.69 10.26 -16.84
C PRO A 39 9.28 8.91 -17.45
N PHE A 40 8.72 7.97 -16.68
CA PHE A 40 8.44 6.60 -17.15
C PHE A 40 7.16 6.52 -17.99
N ASP A 41 6.15 7.32 -17.65
CA ASP A 41 4.88 7.51 -18.38
C ASP A 41 4.12 6.20 -18.69
N GLN A 42 4.26 5.20 -17.81
CA GLN A 42 3.63 3.89 -17.95
C GLN A 42 2.22 3.90 -17.31
N TRP A 43 1.30 4.69 -17.88
CA TRP A 43 -0.04 4.94 -17.33
C TRP A 43 -0.84 3.66 -17.01
N TRP A 44 -0.65 2.57 -17.77
CA TRP A 44 -1.35 1.30 -17.59
C TRP A 44 -0.95 0.56 -16.30
N LEU A 45 0.21 0.87 -15.71
CA LEU A 45 0.64 0.32 -14.42
C LEU A 45 -0.21 0.87 -13.26
N GLY A 46 -0.80 2.05 -13.39
CA GLY A 46 -1.70 2.63 -12.39
C GLY A 46 -2.92 1.74 -12.11
N PRO A 47 -3.77 1.48 -13.10
CA PRO A 47 -4.88 0.54 -12.96
C PRO A 47 -4.47 -0.84 -12.45
N LEU A 48 -3.34 -1.39 -12.93
CA LEU A 48 -2.82 -2.69 -12.49
C LEU A 48 -2.45 -2.66 -11.01
N SER A 49 -1.74 -1.63 -10.56
CA SER A 49 -1.37 -1.44 -9.15
C SER A 49 -2.61 -1.35 -8.25
N ILE A 50 -3.61 -0.56 -8.65
CA ILE A 50 -4.88 -0.42 -7.91
C ILE A 50 -5.59 -1.77 -7.81
N LEU A 51 -5.66 -2.54 -8.89
CA LEU A 51 -6.26 -3.88 -8.88
C LEU A 51 -5.55 -4.83 -7.92
N LEU A 52 -4.21 -4.81 -7.89
CA LEU A 52 -3.41 -5.62 -6.97
C LEU A 52 -3.68 -5.22 -5.50
N ILE A 53 -3.72 -3.92 -5.21
CA ILE A 53 -4.00 -3.40 -3.88
C ILE A 53 -5.41 -3.81 -3.45
N LEU A 54 -6.42 -3.63 -4.29
CA LEU A 54 -7.80 -4.02 -4.03
C LEU A 54 -7.91 -5.52 -3.80
N TRP A 55 -7.32 -6.34 -4.66
CA TRP A 55 -7.36 -7.80 -4.54
C TRP A 55 -6.84 -8.29 -3.18
N ILE A 56 -5.77 -7.67 -2.68
CA ILE A 56 -5.19 -8.03 -1.38
C ILE A 56 -6.00 -7.45 -0.22
N THR A 57 -6.50 -6.21 -0.35
CA THR A 57 -7.09 -5.46 0.77
C THR A 57 -8.59 -5.69 0.95
N LEU A 58 -9.32 -6.06 -0.10
CA LEU A 58 -10.77 -6.33 -0.01
C LEU A 58 -11.15 -7.37 1.06
N PRO A 59 -10.45 -8.54 1.18
CA PRO A 59 -10.76 -9.53 2.18
C PRO A 59 -10.16 -9.22 3.57
N VAL A 60 -9.39 -8.15 3.70
CA VAL A 60 -8.65 -7.82 4.93
C VAL A 60 -9.55 -7.12 5.95
N ALA A 61 -9.41 -7.51 7.23
CA ALA A 61 -10.12 -6.84 8.32
C ALA A 61 -9.70 -5.35 8.42
N PRO A 62 -10.62 -4.43 8.79
CA PRO A 62 -10.36 -3.00 8.85
C PRO A 62 -9.13 -2.61 9.67
N ARG A 63 -8.85 -3.35 10.74
CA ARG A 63 -7.68 -3.11 11.61
C ARG A 63 -6.34 -3.30 10.90
N ARG A 64 -6.28 -4.18 9.89
CA ARG A 64 -5.07 -4.45 9.11
C ARG A 64 -4.91 -3.55 7.89
N LEU A 65 -5.96 -2.80 7.53
CA LEU A 65 -5.89 -1.87 6.40
C LEU A 65 -4.92 -0.72 6.65
N PHE A 66 -4.76 -0.29 7.90
CA PHE A 66 -3.72 0.68 8.25
C PHE A 66 -2.32 0.20 7.84
N LEU A 67 -1.97 -1.04 8.21
CA LEU A 67 -0.67 -1.63 7.84
C LEU A 67 -0.56 -1.82 6.33
N ALA A 68 -1.64 -2.25 5.66
CA ALA A 68 -1.65 -2.41 4.20
C ALA A 68 -1.40 -1.05 3.50
N GLY A 69 -2.08 0.01 3.94
CA GLY A 69 -1.84 1.36 3.44
C GLY A 69 -0.43 1.85 3.72
N TRP A 70 0.12 1.57 4.90
CA TRP A 70 1.49 1.96 5.21
C TRP A 70 2.51 1.28 4.31
N LEU A 71 2.37 -0.04 4.09
CA LEU A 71 3.25 -0.80 3.19
C LEU A 71 3.16 -0.31 1.74
N THR A 72 1.96 -0.03 1.26
CA THR A 72 1.75 0.53 -0.08
C THR A 72 2.35 1.93 -0.19
N GLY A 73 2.13 2.77 0.83
CA GLY A 73 2.73 4.10 0.91
C GLY A 73 4.26 4.06 0.96
N LEU A 74 4.86 3.14 1.72
CA LEU A 74 6.31 2.94 1.72
C LEU A 74 6.82 2.60 0.32
N GLY A 75 6.16 1.69 -0.41
CA GLY A 75 6.53 1.35 -1.78
C GLY A 75 6.48 2.57 -2.71
N LEU A 76 5.37 3.31 -2.67
CA LEU A 76 5.16 4.51 -3.48
C LEU A 76 6.19 5.60 -3.19
N PHE A 77 6.35 5.97 -1.93
CA PHE A 77 7.20 7.11 -1.56
C PHE A 77 8.68 6.75 -1.53
N ALA A 78 9.07 5.53 -1.17
CA ALA A 78 10.47 5.11 -1.22
C ALA A 78 11.01 5.08 -2.66
N SER A 79 10.20 4.63 -3.63
CA SER A 79 10.59 4.62 -5.04
C SER A 79 10.52 6.02 -5.67
N GLY A 80 9.56 6.87 -5.25
CA GLY A 80 9.36 8.21 -5.81
C GLY A 80 10.20 9.32 -5.19
N ALA A 81 10.72 9.13 -3.97
CA ALA A 81 11.38 10.18 -3.20
C ALA A 81 12.92 10.24 -3.35
N SER A 82 13.49 9.56 -4.35
CA SER A 82 14.95 9.59 -4.60
C SER A 82 15.50 11.01 -4.79
N TRP A 83 14.72 11.90 -5.40
CA TRP A 83 15.08 13.29 -5.57
C TRP A 83 15.21 14.08 -4.26
N VAL A 84 14.49 13.68 -3.22
CA VAL A 84 14.59 14.28 -1.86
C VAL A 84 15.98 14.04 -1.29
N TYR A 85 16.50 12.82 -1.42
CA TYR A 85 17.87 12.51 -0.99
C TYR A 85 18.89 13.39 -1.72
N ILE A 86 18.77 13.52 -3.04
CA ILE A 86 19.68 14.36 -3.85
C ILE A 86 19.59 15.81 -3.41
N SER A 87 18.38 16.33 -3.19
CA SER A 87 18.17 17.69 -2.72
C SER A 87 18.81 17.98 -1.36
N ILE A 88 18.72 17.05 -0.42
CA ILE A 88 19.29 17.20 0.93
C ILE A 88 20.81 17.04 0.90
N SER A 89 21.34 16.05 0.16
CA SER A 89 22.77 15.74 0.15
C SER A 89 23.58 16.76 -0.67
N GLU A 90 23.12 17.10 -1.87
CA GLU A 90 23.88 17.95 -2.78
C GLU A 90 23.62 19.44 -2.55
N TYR A 91 22.36 19.85 -2.43
CA TYR A 91 22.01 21.26 -2.26
C TYR A 91 21.96 21.71 -0.80
N GLY A 92 21.67 20.79 0.14
CA GLY A 92 21.69 21.06 1.58
C GLY A 92 23.08 20.98 2.22
N ASN A 93 24.13 20.63 1.47
CA ASN A 93 25.49 20.42 1.98
C ASN A 93 25.52 19.58 3.24
N THR A 94 24.69 18.56 3.30
CA THR A 94 24.42 17.71 4.46
C THR A 94 25.23 16.42 4.37
N SER A 95 25.73 15.93 5.53
CA SER A 95 26.43 14.65 5.57
C SER A 95 25.54 13.50 5.10
N VAL A 96 26.11 12.54 4.36
CA VAL A 96 25.38 11.39 3.79
C VAL A 96 24.50 10.66 4.81
N PRO A 97 24.96 10.33 6.05
CA PRO A 97 24.12 9.66 7.03
C PRO A 97 22.88 10.47 7.43
N LEU A 98 23.04 11.79 7.57
CA LEU A 98 21.95 12.69 7.94
C LEU A 98 20.96 12.85 6.77
N ALA A 99 21.44 12.95 5.53
CA ALA A 99 20.59 12.99 4.33
C ALA A 99 19.73 11.72 4.20
N ILE A 100 20.32 10.53 4.44
CA ILE A 100 19.58 9.26 4.46
C ILE A 100 18.52 9.27 5.55
N LEU A 101 18.89 9.65 6.79
CA LEU A 101 17.95 9.69 7.91
C LEU A 101 16.75 10.59 7.62
N LEU A 102 17.00 11.80 7.12
CA LEU A 102 15.94 12.76 6.80
C LEU A 102 15.03 12.26 5.67
N THR A 103 15.61 11.63 4.64
CA THR A 103 14.83 11.03 3.54
C THR A 103 13.96 9.88 4.05
N VAL A 104 14.49 9.00 4.89
CA VAL A 104 13.72 7.91 5.50
C VAL A 104 12.57 8.44 6.35
N LEU A 105 12.83 9.43 7.21
CA LEU A 105 11.79 10.06 8.02
C LEU A 105 10.70 10.72 7.15
N PHE A 106 11.09 11.37 6.07
CA PHE A 106 10.15 11.96 5.12
C PHE A 106 9.27 10.90 4.47
N VAL A 107 9.85 9.82 3.95
CA VAL A 107 9.13 8.70 3.34
C VAL A 107 8.17 8.05 4.35
N MET A 108 8.63 7.80 5.58
CA MET A 108 7.79 7.23 6.64
C MET A 108 6.63 8.15 7.01
N GLY A 109 6.85 9.45 7.08
CA GLY A 109 5.81 10.43 7.34
C GLY A 109 4.73 10.45 6.24
N LEU A 110 5.14 10.45 4.97
CA LEU A 110 4.21 10.38 3.85
C LEU A 110 3.46 9.03 3.79
N ALA A 111 4.15 7.92 4.06
CA ALA A 111 3.53 6.60 4.13
C ALA A 111 2.48 6.53 5.26
N LEU A 112 2.68 7.27 6.37
CA LEU A 112 1.71 7.36 7.45
C LEU A 112 0.40 8.03 6.98
N PHE A 113 0.49 9.08 6.17
CA PHE A 113 -0.69 9.70 5.54
C PHE A 113 -1.48 8.71 4.71
N HIS A 114 -0.79 7.92 3.90
CA HIS A 114 -1.40 6.87 3.09
C HIS A 114 -2.05 5.78 3.97
N ALA A 115 -1.40 5.39 5.05
CA ALA A 115 -1.94 4.45 6.04
C ALA A 115 -3.23 4.96 6.70
N LEU A 116 -3.28 6.25 7.04
CA LEU A 116 -4.48 6.89 7.58
C LEU A 116 -5.63 6.88 6.59
N ALA A 117 -5.39 7.16 5.30
CA ALA A 117 -6.40 7.08 4.25
C ALA A 117 -7.02 5.68 4.18
N PHE A 118 -6.19 4.62 4.18
CA PHE A 118 -6.66 3.24 4.20
C PHE A 118 -7.43 2.87 5.47
N TRP A 119 -7.02 3.40 6.62
CA TRP A 119 -7.72 3.17 7.87
C TRP A 119 -9.11 3.83 7.87
N PHE A 120 -9.22 5.08 7.40
CA PHE A 120 -10.48 5.77 7.22
C PHE A 120 -11.39 5.03 6.23
N TRP A 121 -10.84 4.63 5.08
CA TRP A 121 -11.54 3.81 4.11
C TRP A 121 -12.09 2.52 4.75
N GLY A 122 -11.27 1.82 5.53
CA GLY A 122 -11.69 0.62 6.25
C GLY A 122 -12.84 0.86 7.24
N LYS A 123 -12.85 2.00 7.92
CA LYS A 123 -13.93 2.38 8.84
C LYS A 123 -15.22 2.73 8.10
N LEU A 124 -15.14 3.55 7.07
CA LEU A 124 -16.30 4.00 6.30
C LEU A 124 -16.95 2.86 5.51
N ALA A 125 -16.14 1.94 5.02
CA ALA A 125 -16.56 0.85 4.15
C ALA A 125 -16.72 -0.49 4.87
N SER A 126 -16.80 -0.51 6.20
CA SER A 126 -16.80 -1.72 7.03
C SER A 126 -18.00 -2.66 6.80
N HIS A 127 -19.09 -2.19 6.23
CA HIS A 127 -20.37 -2.91 6.20
C HIS A 127 -20.65 -3.67 4.89
N SER A 128 -19.90 -3.45 3.80
CA SER A 128 -20.16 -4.10 2.53
C SER A 128 -18.94 -4.07 1.59
N PRO A 129 -18.66 -5.18 0.89
CA PRO A 129 -17.58 -5.22 -0.11
C PRO A 129 -17.82 -4.23 -1.26
N VAL A 130 -19.07 -3.97 -1.63
CA VAL A 130 -19.44 -2.98 -2.65
C VAL A 130 -19.08 -1.56 -2.20
N ARG A 131 -19.32 -1.20 -0.93
CA ARG A 131 -18.88 0.08 -0.38
C ARG A 131 -17.35 0.23 -0.40
N ARG A 132 -16.63 -0.85 -0.17
CA ARG A 132 -15.15 -0.82 -0.25
C ARG A 132 -14.65 -0.51 -1.66
N LEU A 133 -15.32 -1.00 -2.69
CA LEU A 133 -15.00 -0.69 -4.08
C LEU A 133 -15.31 0.76 -4.44
N ILE A 134 -16.48 1.27 -4.03
CA ILE A 134 -16.94 2.62 -4.37
C ILE A 134 -16.15 3.71 -3.64
N LEU A 135 -15.76 3.45 -2.39
CA LEU A 135 -15.05 4.40 -1.51
C LEU A 135 -13.53 4.21 -1.51
N PHE A 136 -12.98 3.45 -2.45
CA PHE A 136 -11.53 3.26 -2.54
C PHE A 136 -10.84 4.61 -2.77
N PRO A 137 -9.80 4.96 -1.97
CA PRO A 137 -9.11 6.24 -2.04
C PRO A 137 -8.26 6.40 -3.28
#